data_09be0e61b1ab6f5121fe9abb46cb81d9
#
_entry.id   09be0e61b1ab6f5121fe9abb46cb81d9
#
_cell.length_a   1.000
_cell.length_b   1.000
_cell.length_c   1.000
_cell.angle_alpha   90.00
_cell.angle_beta   90.00
_cell.angle_gamma   90.00
#
_symmetry.space_group_name_H-M   'P 1'
#
loop_
_entity.id
_entity.type
_entity.pdbx_description
1 polymer ?
#
loop_
_entity_poly.entity_id
_entity_poly.type
_entity_poly.pdbx_seq_one_letter_code
_entity_poly.pdbx_strand_id
1 'polypeptide(L)'
;MKNVILTLDTETADLSGNVYDLGYIIHDKDGNQLTSYNALVSEIFTQPKIMMGAFYAKKLFSHYAPMLDNSEITMRPWQEIIDQLRADIVEFNVTTIAAYNIGFDMRAMSNTHKSLTGESRVLQSKIKVLDIWQFACEAKLRSLPKGLSEVRLNERSY
;
A
#
# COMPACT_ATOMS: atom_id res chain seq x y z
N MET A 1 7.70 -11.65 22.39
CA MET A 1 7.75 -10.43 21.55
C MET A 1 6.33 -10.13 21.09
N LYS A 2 5.88 -8.88 21.19
CA LYS A 2 4.57 -8.49 20.65
C LYS A 2 4.69 -8.48 19.12
N ASN A 3 3.85 -9.23 18.42
CA ASN A 3 3.78 -9.15 16.98
C ASN A 3 3.01 -7.88 16.63
N VAL A 4 3.69 -6.90 16.04
CA VAL A 4 3.08 -5.66 15.51
C VAL A 4 3.10 -5.75 14.00
N ILE A 5 1.96 -5.50 13.39
CA ILE A 5 1.75 -5.64 11.96
C ILE A 5 1.41 -4.26 11.39
N LEU A 6 2.07 -3.90 10.32
CA LEU A 6 1.74 -2.76 9.49
C LEU A 6 1.04 -3.28 8.25
N THR A 7 -0.20 -2.88 8.05
CA THR A 7 -0.95 -3.17 6.82
C THR A 7 -0.93 -1.93 5.96
N LEU A 8 -0.42 -2.04 4.74
CA LEU A 8 -0.31 -0.93 3.80
C LEU A 8 -1.09 -1.19 2.52
N ASP A 9 -1.41 -0.10 1.83
CA ASP A 9 -1.98 -0.09 0.50
C ASP A 9 -1.44 1.10 -0.28
N THR A 10 -1.26 0.95 -1.59
CA THR A 10 -0.81 2.02 -2.48
C THR A 10 -1.70 2.15 -3.70
N GLU A 11 -2.06 3.38 -4.04
CA GLU A 11 -2.67 3.69 -5.32
C GLU A 11 -1.61 4.22 -6.29
N THR A 12 -1.62 3.70 -7.51
CA THR A 12 -0.59 4.01 -8.52
C THR A 12 -1.20 4.59 -9.78
N ALA A 13 -0.47 5.49 -10.42
CA ALA A 13 -0.88 6.06 -11.71
C ALA A 13 -0.73 5.05 -12.86
N ASP A 14 0.13 4.04 -12.70
CA ASP A 14 0.35 2.99 -13.68
C ASP A 14 0.82 1.68 -13.01
N LEU A 15 0.91 0.61 -13.79
CA LEU A 15 1.31 -0.71 -13.30
C LEU A 15 2.82 -0.82 -12.98
N SER A 16 3.60 0.17 -13.36
CA SER A 16 5.07 0.16 -13.18
C SER A 16 5.49 0.83 -11.88
N GLY A 17 4.65 1.72 -11.33
CA GLY A 17 4.97 2.51 -10.16
C GLY A 17 4.18 3.82 -10.15
N ASN A 18 4.84 4.95 -9.86
CA ASN A 18 4.20 6.25 -9.69
C ASN A 18 3.08 6.21 -8.64
N VAL A 19 3.48 5.82 -7.42
CA VAL A 19 2.59 5.85 -6.24
C VAL A 19 2.14 7.28 -6.02
N TYR A 20 0.83 7.54 -6.07
CA TYR A 20 0.27 8.85 -5.79
C TYR A 20 -0.47 8.93 -4.45
N ASP A 21 -0.84 7.78 -3.88
CA ASP A 21 -1.48 7.67 -2.56
C ASP A 21 -0.84 6.50 -1.81
N LEU A 22 -0.46 6.73 -0.56
CA LEU A 22 0.08 5.72 0.33
C LEU A 22 -0.61 5.80 1.68
N GLY A 23 -1.25 4.71 2.06
CA GLY A 23 -1.88 4.56 3.36
C GLY A 23 -1.39 3.34 4.12
N TYR A 24 -1.32 3.42 5.45
CA TYR A 24 -1.08 2.26 6.30
C TYR A 24 -1.74 2.40 7.67
N ILE A 25 -1.97 1.24 8.28
CA ILE A 25 -2.43 1.11 9.65
C ILE A 25 -1.45 0.19 10.38
N ILE A 26 -1.04 0.57 11.57
CA ILE A 26 -0.25 -0.28 12.48
C ILE A 26 -1.18 -0.79 13.58
N HIS A 27 -1.18 -2.10 13.80
CA HIS A 27 -2.00 -2.75 14.80
C HIS A 27 -1.22 -3.84 15.55
N ASP A 28 -1.67 -4.14 16.75
CA ASP A 28 -1.14 -5.25 17.52
C ASP A 28 -1.72 -6.60 17.06
N LYS A 29 -1.26 -7.69 17.67
CA LYS A 29 -1.73 -9.06 17.38
C LYS A 29 -3.21 -9.29 17.66
N ASP A 30 -3.82 -8.45 18.47
CA ASP A 30 -5.22 -8.56 18.89
C ASP A 30 -6.14 -7.68 17.99
N GLY A 31 -5.54 -6.97 17.02
CA GLY A 31 -6.23 -6.11 16.06
C GLY A 31 -6.50 -4.69 16.57
N ASN A 32 -5.94 -4.30 17.72
CA ASN A 32 -6.08 -2.93 18.19
C ASN A 32 -5.19 -2.02 17.36
N GLN A 33 -5.77 -0.97 16.78
CA GLN A 33 -5.04 0.05 16.02
C GLN A 33 -4.16 0.86 16.97
N LEU A 34 -2.88 0.94 16.64
CA LEU A 34 -1.88 1.73 17.36
C LEU A 34 -1.71 3.10 16.72
N THR A 35 -1.64 3.15 15.40
CA THR A 35 -1.60 4.38 14.59
C THR A 35 -2.06 4.11 13.18
N SER A 36 -2.33 5.19 12.43
CA SER A 36 -2.55 5.15 10.98
C SER A 36 -1.98 6.40 10.33
N TYR A 37 -1.65 6.27 9.06
CA TYR A 37 -1.13 7.35 8.24
C TYR A 37 -1.69 7.24 6.83
N ASN A 38 -1.96 8.39 6.21
CA ASN A 38 -2.34 8.47 4.81
C ASN A 38 -1.88 9.81 4.22
N ALA A 39 -1.27 9.76 3.04
CA ALA A 39 -0.84 10.96 2.32
C ALA A 39 -0.79 10.75 0.81
N LEU A 40 -1.11 11.83 0.09
CA LEU A 40 -0.87 11.96 -1.34
C LEU A 40 0.58 12.39 -1.60
N VAL A 41 1.20 11.76 -2.61
CA VAL A 41 2.57 12.07 -3.04
C VAL A 41 2.56 13.30 -3.92
N SER A 42 3.06 14.43 -3.42
CA SER A 42 3.00 15.72 -4.09
C SER A 42 3.64 15.71 -5.49
N GLU A 43 4.79 15.04 -5.65
CA GLU A 43 5.54 14.98 -6.90
C GLU A 43 4.80 14.21 -8.01
N ILE A 44 3.88 13.33 -7.64
CA ILE A 44 3.09 12.54 -8.60
C ILE A 44 1.69 13.13 -8.75
N PHE A 45 1.01 13.39 -7.63
CA PHE A 45 -0.39 13.82 -7.63
C PHE A 45 -0.60 15.18 -8.32
N THR A 46 0.38 16.09 -8.24
CA THR A 46 0.31 17.41 -8.90
C THR A 46 0.64 17.38 -10.40
N GLN A 47 0.93 16.21 -10.98
CA GLN A 47 1.24 16.09 -12.40
C GLN A 47 0.01 15.64 -13.22
N PRO A 48 -0.72 16.56 -13.88
CA PRO A 48 -1.95 16.21 -14.58
C PRO A 48 -1.78 15.12 -15.63
N LYS A 49 -0.64 15.15 -16.36
CA LYS A 49 -0.35 14.15 -17.40
C LYS A 49 -0.23 12.73 -16.84
N ILE A 50 0.33 12.57 -15.64
CA ILE A 50 0.44 11.29 -14.95
C ILE A 50 -0.93 10.89 -14.41
N MET A 51 -1.58 11.80 -13.67
CA MET A 51 -2.83 11.52 -12.98
C MET A 51 -4.01 11.26 -13.92
N MET A 52 -4.06 11.88 -15.09
CA MET A 52 -5.08 11.58 -16.11
C MET A 52 -4.95 10.18 -16.70
N GLY A 53 -3.77 9.57 -16.64
CA GLY A 53 -3.53 8.18 -17.02
C GLY A 53 -3.83 7.16 -15.91
N ALA A 54 -4.03 7.60 -14.68
CA ALA A 54 -4.29 6.72 -13.55
C ALA A 54 -5.61 5.95 -13.73
N PHE A 55 -5.62 4.68 -13.33
CA PHE A 55 -6.80 3.82 -13.45
C PHE A 55 -8.04 4.43 -12.77
N TYR A 56 -7.83 5.10 -11.64
CA TYR A 56 -8.88 5.78 -10.87
C TYR A 56 -8.93 7.30 -11.11
N ALA A 57 -8.47 7.79 -12.26
CA ALA A 57 -8.48 9.23 -12.57
C ALA A 57 -9.84 9.91 -12.34
N LYS A 58 -10.95 9.18 -12.56
CA LYS A 58 -12.31 9.66 -12.28
C LYS A 58 -12.56 9.99 -10.80
N LYS A 59 -11.80 9.39 -9.87
CA LYS A 59 -11.92 9.63 -8.42
C LYS A 59 -11.21 10.92 -7.97
N LEU A 60 -10.35 11.53 -8.79
CA LEU A 60 -9.56 12.69 -8.41
C LEU A 60 -10.42 13.83 -7.87
N PHE A 61 -11.45 14.21 -8.60
CA PHE A 61 -12.30 15.35 -8.23
C PHE A 61 -13.43 14.95 -7.27
N SER A 62 -13.98 13.75 -7.39
CA SER A 62 -15.12 13.33 -6.58
C SER A 62 -14.71 12.78 -5.20
N HIS A 63 -13.47 12.33 -5.06
CA HIS A 63 -12.99 11.69 -3.84
C HIS A 63 -11.87 12.48 -3.17
N TYR A 64 -10.77 12.73 -3.85
CA TYR A 64 -9.60 13.36 -3.24
C TYR A 64 -9.77 14.86 -3.00
N ALA A 65 -10.45 15.60 -3.87
CA ALA A 65 -10.63 17.04 -3.66
C ALA A 65 -11.39 17.34 -2.37
N PRO A 66 -12.55 16.71 -2.07
CA PRO A 66 -13.22 16.89 -0.78
C PRO A 66 -12.36 16.51 0.42
N MET A 67 -11.59 15.41 0.31
CA MET A 67 -10.71 14.96 1.41
C MET A 67 -9.59 15.95 1.70
N LEU A 68 -9.02 16.58 0.67
CA LEU A 68 -8.01 17.63 0.81
C LEU A 68 -8.61 18.90 1.43
N ASP A 69 -9.78 19.33 0.93
CA ASP A 69 -10.49 20.52 1.42
C ASP A 69 -10.89 20.37 2.90
N ASN A 70 -11.27 19.17 3.31
CA ASN A 70 -11.65 18.86 4.70
C ASN A 70 -10.45 18.47 5.59
N SER A 71 -9.23 18.48 5.05
CA SER A 71 -8.01 18.03 5.75
C SER A 71 -8.06 16.57 6.24
N GLU A 72 -8.86 15.73 5.58
CA GLU A 72 -8.95 14.29 5.86
C GLU A 72 -7.74 13.53 5.31
N ILE A 73 -7.09 14.07 4.27
CA ILE A 73 -5.84 13.58 3.71
C ILE A 73 -4.88 14.76 3.51
N THR A 74 -3.59 14.52 3.62
CA THR A 74 -2.55 15.54 3.38
C THR A 74 -1.76 15.22 2.13
N MET A 75 -1.22 16.28 1.50
CA MET A 75 -0.27 16.12 0.40
C MET A 75 1.13 16.37 0.95
N ARG A 76 2.07 15.43 0.71
CA ARG A 76 3.42 15.48 1.23
C ARG A 76 4.43 15.07 0.15
N PRO A 77 5.67 15.57 0.23
CA PRO A 77 6.76 15.03 -0.56
C PRO A 77 6.99 13.55 -0.27
N TRP A 78 7.33 12.78 -1.30
CA TRP A 78 7.61 11.35 -1.17
C TRP A 78 8.61 11.02 -0.06
N GLN A 79 9.68 11.81 0.04
CA GLN A 79 10.70 11.58 1.06
C GLN A 79 10.14 11.70 2.48
N GLU A 80 9.28 12.69 2.74
CA GLU A 80 8.64 12.86 4.05
C GLU A 80 7.72 11.68 4.38
N ILE A 81 6.97 11.17 3.39
CA ILE A 81 6.10 10.00 3.57
C ILE A 81 6.92 8.77 3.95
N ILE A 82 8.04 8.54 3.25
CA ILE A 82 8.91 7.38 3.52
C ILE A 82 9.65 7.52 4.85
N ASP A 83 10.06 8.72 5.22
CA ASP A 83 10.70 8.97 6.52
C ASP A 83 9.71 8.76 7.67
N GLN A 84 8.45 9.18 7.52
CA GLN A 84 7.39 8.88 8.48
C GLN A 84 7.14 7.37 8.59
N LEU A 85 7.01 6.67 7.46
CA LEU A 85 6.84 5.22 7.44
C LEU A 85 7.99 4.50 8.20
N ARG A 86 9.23 4.92 7.95
CA ARG A 86 10.42 4.36 8.61
C ARG A 86 10.44 4.66 10.11
N ALA A 87 10.04 5.88 10.50
CA ALA A 87 9.96 6.30 11.89
C ALA A 87 8.92 5.46 12.65
N ASP A 88 7.73 5.30 12.09
CA ASP A 88 6.66 4.52 12.70
C ASP A 88 7.02 3.02 12.81
N ILE A 89 7.69 2.47 11.80
CA ILE A 89 8.20 1.09 11.86
C ILE A 89 9.12 0.89 13.06
N VAL A 90 9.99 1.85 13.35
CA VAL A 90 10.92 1.79 14.49
C VAL A 90 10.19 2.06 15.80
N GLU A 91 9.37 3.08 15.87
CA GLU A 91 8.65 3.51 17.07
C GLU A 91 7.75 2.38 17.60
N PHE A 92 6.96 1.79 16.71
CA PHE A 92 6.01 0.72 17.10
C PHE A 92 6.63 -0.68 17.08
N ASN A 93 7.93 -0.82 16.77
CA ASN A 93 8.61 -2.11 16.66
C ASN A 93 7.88 -3.08 15.70
N VAL A 94 7.52 -2.59 14.51
CA VAL A 94 6.84 -3.37 13.49
C VAL A 94 7.67 -4.59 13.10
N THR A 95 7.08 -5.76 13.17
CA THR A 95 7.74 -7.05 12.85
C THR A 95 7.33 -7.60 11.49
N THR A 96 6.17 -7.17 11.00
CA THR A 96 5.57 -7.69 9.76
C THR A 96 4.90 -6.57 8.98
N ILE A 97 5.11 -6.54 7.68
CA ILE A 97 4.35 -5.69 6.74
C ILE A 97 3.43 -6.60 5.94
N ALA A 98 2.17 -6.23 5.85
CA ALA A 98 1.14 -6.96 5.15
C ALA A 98 0.44 -6.07 4.12
N ALA A 99 0.08 -6.62 2.96
CA ALA A 99 -0.81 -6.01 1.99
C ALA A 99 -1.51 -7.07 1.16
N TYR A 100 -2.58 -6.69 0.48
CA TYR A 100 -3.22 -7.55 -0.51
C TYR A 100 -2.41 -7.50 -1.81
N ASN A 101 -1.77 -8.62 -2.20
CA ASN A 101 -0.81 -8.68 -3.30
C ASN A 101 0.42 -7.78 -3.07
N ILE A 102 1.02 -7.89 -1.89
CA ILE A 102 2.13 -7.04 -1.41
C ILE A 102 3.30 -6.89 -2.38
N GLY A 103 3.52 -7.89 -3.26
CA GLY A 103 4.54 -7.82 -4.29
C GLY A 103 4.34 -6.65 -5.26
N PHE A 104 3.09 -6.24 -5.49
CA PHE A 104 2.77 -5.07 -6.29
C PHE A 104 3.18 -3.79 -5.56
N ASP A 105 2.72 -3.60 -4.33
CA ASP A 105 2.98 -2.39 -3.53
C ASP A 105 4.47 -2.17 -3.30
N MET A 106 5.20 -3.22 -2.92
CA MET A 106 6.65 -3.14 -2.71
C MET A 106 7.41 -2.75 -3.98
N ARG A 107 6.99 -3.27 -5.15
CA ARG A 107 7.56 -2.90 -6.43
C ARG A 107 7.23 -1.47 -6.80
N ALA A 108 5.97 -1.06 -6.66
CA ALA A 108 5.52 0.30 -6.95
C ALA A 108 6.26 1.33 -6.10
N MET A 109 6.36 1.09 -4.80
CA MET A 109 7.12 1.93 -3.87
C MET A 109 8.60 2.01 -4.25
N SER A 110 9.23 0.88 -4.57
CA SER A 110 10.64 0.83 -4.99
C SER A 110 10.90 1.61 -6.28
N ASN A 111 10.01 1.48 -7.27
CA ASN A 111 10.12 2.20 -8.53
C ASN A 111 9.91 3.71 -8.35
N THR A 112 8.90 4.11 -7.57
CA THR A 112 8.67 5.52 -7.23
C THR A 112 9.86 6.11 -6.48
N HIS A 113 10.38 5.39 -5.48
CA HIS A 113 11.54 5.84 -4.71
C HIS A 113 12.76 6.01 -5.59
N LYS A 114 13.04 5.03 -6.46
CA LYS A 114 14.14 5.11 -7.42
C LYS A 114 13.98 6.28 -8.39
N SER A 115 12.79 6.53 -8.89
CA SER A 115 12.53 7.64 -9.80
C SER A 115 12.73 9.00 -9.15
N LEU A 116 12.34 9.16 -7.90
CA LEU A 116 12.36 10.45 -7.21
C LEU A 116 13.67 10.71 -6.44
N THR A 117 14.36 9.67 -5.98
CA THR A 117 15.56 9.82 -5.13
C THR A 117 16.84 9.24 -5.74
N GLY A 118 16.72 8.39 -6.76
CA GLY A 118 17.83 7.61 -7.31
C GLY A 118 18.09 6.29 -6.58
N GLU A 119 17.48 6.08 -5.42
CA GLU A 119 17.64 4.88 -4.60
C GLU A 119 16.43 3.95 -4.72
N SER A 120 16.63 2.63 -4.77
CA SER A 120 15.53 1.66 -4.87
C SER A 120 15.08 1.10 -3.52
N ARG A 121 15.88 1.29 -2.46
CA ARG A 121 15.59 0.71 -1.15
C ARG A 121 14.67 1.60 -0.32
N VAL A 122 13.39 1.30 -0.30
CA VAL A 122 12.39 2.00 0.52
C VAL A 122 12.49 1.61 1.99
N LEU A 123 12.59 0.31 2.29
CA LEU A 123 12.59 -0.22 3.65
C LEU A 123 13.95 -0.81 4.00
N GLN A 124 14.37 -0.61 5.25
CA GLN A 124 15.55 -1.29 5.78
C GLN A 124 15.24 -2.78 6.01
N SER A 125 16.24 -3.65 5.78
CA SER A 125 16.08 -5.11 5.74
C SER A 125 15.73 -5.72 7.09
N LYS A 126 14.96 -6.81 7.07
CA LYS A 126 14.57 -7.79 8.10
C LYS A 126 13.12 -7.71 8.61
N ILE A 127 12.25 -6.95 7.97
CA ILE A 127 10.82 -7.00 8.27
C ILE A 127 10.23 -8.17 7.47
N LYS A 128 9.41 -8.98 8.10
CA LYS A 128 8.68 -10.05 7.42
C LYS A 128 7.65 -9.44 6.48
N VAL A 129 7.46 -10.04 5.32
CA VAL A 129 6.45 -9.63 4.35
C VAL A 129 5.36 -10.69 4.30
N LEU A 130 4.11 -10.27 4.38
CA LEU A 130 2.93 -11.13 4.41
C LEU A 130 1.99 -10.74 3.29
N ASP A 131 1.72 -11.68 2.37
CA ASP A 131 0.76 -11.48 1.30
C ASP A 131 -0.63 -11.95 1.75
N ILE A 132 -1.53 -11.00 2.02
CA ILE A 132 -2.90 -11.29 2.46
C ILE A 132 -3.69 -12.02 1.35
N TRP A 133 -3.37 -11.78 0.08
CA TRP A 133 -4.03 -12.45 -1.04
C TRP A 133 -3.85 -13.98 -1.01
N GLN A 134 -2.68 -14.47 -0.59
CA GLN A 134 -2.42 -15.91 -0.44
C GLN A 134 -3.37 -16.53 0.58
N PHE A 135 -3.58 -15.86 1.73
CA PHE A 135 -4.53 -16.33 2.74
C PHE A 135 -5.97 -16.29 2.26
N ALA A 136 -6.36 -15.26 1.51
CA ALA A 136 -7.68 -15.16 0.92
C ALA A 136 -7.93 -16.30 -0.08
N CYS A 137 -6.93 -16.65 -0.89
CA CYS A 137 -6.98 -17.78 -1.81
C CYS A 137 -7.12 -19.12 -1.06
N GLU A 138 -6.32 -19.34 -0.01
CA GLU A 138 -6.41 -20.56 0.80
C GLU A 138 -7.75 -20.68 1.51
N ALA A 139 -8.27 -19.59 2.08
CA ALA A 139 -9.59 -19.57 2.71
C ALA A 139 -10.70 -19.90 1.70
N LYS A 140 -10.61 -19.34 0.50
CA LYS A 140 -11.56 -19.62 -0.59
C LYS A 140 -11.47 -21.08 -1.04
N LEU A 141 -10.27 -21.64 -1.16
CA LEU A 141 -10.06 -23.06 -1.47
C LEU A 141 -10.72 -23.98 -0.46
N ARG A 142 -10.54 -23.69 0.85
CA ARG A 142 -11.14 -24.50 1.92
C ARG A 142 -12.67 -24.43 1.95
N SER A 143 -13.25 -23.34 1.43
CA SER A 143 -14.70 -23.15 1.36
C SER A 143 -15.35 -23.73 0.10
N LEU A 144 -14.57 -24.18 -0.90
CA LEU A 144 -15.10 -24.78 -2.11
C LEU A 144 -15.59 -26.20 -1.86
N PRO A 145 -16.74 -26.62 -2.45
CA PRO A 145 -17.16 -27.99 -2.41
C PRO A 145 -16.11 -28.92 -3.00
N LYS A 146 -15.90 -30.08 -2.37
CA LYS A 146 -14.98 -31.12 -2.85
C LYS A 146 -15.30 -31.46 -4.32
N GLY A 147 -14.37 -31.25 -5.24
CA GLY A 147 -14.51 -31.52 -6.68
C GLY A 147 -14.58 -30.30 -7.60
N LEU A 148 -14.62 -29.07 -7.07
CA LEU A 148 -14.37 -27.89 -7.88
C LEU A 148 -12.83 -27.72 -8.00
N SER A 149 -12.34 -27.99 -9.21
CA SER A 149 -10.92 -28.04 -9.52
C SER A 149 -10.18 -26.73 -9.24
N GLU A 150 -8.89 -26.85 -8.91
CA GLU A 150 -7.89 -25.79 -8.71
C GLU A 150 -7.79 -24.76 -9.87
N VAL A 151 -8.42 -25.04 -11.01
CA VAL A 151 -8.38 -24.23 -12.24
C VAL A 151 -8.92 -22.82 -12.05
N ARG A 152 -9.87 -22.59 -11.13
CA ARG A 152 -10.45 -21.25 -10.91
C ARG A 152 -9.62 -20.32 -10.01
N LEU A 153 -8.59 -20.82 -9.36
CA LEU A 153 -7.75 -19.99 -8.50
C LEU A 153 -6.74 -19.14 -9.26
N ASN A 154 -6.45 -19.54 -10.50
CA ASN A 154 -5.54 -18.78 -11.37
C ASN A 154 -6.27 -17.71 -12.20
N GLU A 155 -7.59 -17.68 -12.21
CA GLU A 155 -8.36 -16.60 -12.80
C GLU A 155 -8.38 -15.42 -11.81
N ARG A 156 -7.54 -14.44 -12.05
CA ARG A 156 -7.59 -13.13 -11.40
C ARG A 156 -8.94 -12.49 -11.75
N SER A 157 -9.92 -12.67 -10.90
CA SER A 157 -11.12 -11.83 -10.95
C SER A 157 -10.76 -10.53 -10.23
N TYR A 158 -10.50 -9.50 -11.02
CA TYR A 158 -10.47 -8.12 -10.57
C TYR A 158 -11.89 -7.65 -10.21
#